data_27ce60959013550c9b787f111a12b068
#
_entry.id   27ce60959013550c9b787f111a12b068
#
_cell.length_a   1.000
_cell.length_b   1.000
_cell.length_c   1.000
_cell.angle_alpha   90.00
_cell.angle_beta   90.00
_cell.angle_gamma   90.00
#
_symmetry.space_group_name_H-M   'P 1'
#
loop_
_entity.id
_entity.type
_entity.pdbx_description
1 polymer ?
#
loop_
_entity_poly.entity_id
_entity_poly.type
_entity_poly.pdbx_seq_one_letter_code
_entity_poly.pdbx_strand_id
1 'polypeptide(L)'
;MISISGVHGVGKSYFCNLLKERLGISAYTASQLIAEAKQSGFSPDKKIADINQNQLYLLEAVDNLKSQGTEFLLDGHFCLLNTDGEITRIPEETFTQLNPDAIVLLTEDPDIIAQRRFERDRVEHKPDDIDRFQKAEIDYANEVAVRLGVPLKVSRGSKDVENTIDFIRGRM
;
A
#
# COMPACT_ATOMS: atom_id res chain seq x y z
N MET A 1 -6.10 -9.69 -6.38
CA MET A 1 -5.03 -8.82 -5.81
C MET A 1 -5.47 -8.23 -4.49
N ILE A 2 -4.65 -8.32 -3.44
CA ILE A 2 -4.91 -7.70 -2.14
C ILE A 2 -3.96 -6.51 -1.95
N SER A 3 -4.50 -5.35 -1.60
CA SER A 3 -3.71 -4.14 -1.31
C SER A 3 -3.19 -4.18 0.12
N ILE A 4 -1.87 -4.04 0.29
CA ILE A 4 -1.20 -3.92 1.60
C ILE A 4 -0.69 -2.49 1.73
N SER A 5 -1.15 -1.78 2.74
CA SER A 5 -0.79 -0.37 2.96
C SER A 5 -0.34 -0.08 4.38
N GLY A 6 0.13 1.11 4.60
CA GLY A 6 0.59 1.63 5.88
C GLY A 6 1.80 2.54 5.71
N VAL A 7 2.10 3.31 6.74
CA VAL A 7 3.20 4.29 6.70
C VAL A 7 4.58 3.64 6.54
N HIS A 8 5.56 4.40 6.09
CA HIS A 8 6.93 3.92 6.04
C HIS A 8 7.42 3.49 7.44
N GLY A 9 8.12 2.37 7.53
CA GLY A 9 8.65 1.83 8.79
C GLY A 9 7.65 1.02 9.61
N VAL A 10 6.39 0.89 9.19
CA VAL A 10 5.38 0.07 9.88
C VAL A 10 5.66 -1.44 9.81
N GLY A 11 6.44 -1.89 8.82
CA GLY A 11 6.80 -3.31 8.64
C GLY A 11 6.15 -3.99 7.44
N LYS A 12 5.69 -3.26 6.43
CA LYS A 12 5.05 -3.83 5.23
C LYS A 12 5.90 -4.91 4.54
N SER A 13 7.18 -4.61 4.28
CA SER A 13 8.08 -5.55 3.60
C SER A 13 8.27 -6.84 4.41
N TYR A 14 8.40 -6.73 5.74
CA TYR A 14 8.46 -7.90 6.61
C TYR A 14 7.18 -8.74 6.51
N PHE A 15 6.02 -8.08 6.58
CA PHE A 15 4.73 -8.74 6.50
C PHE A 15 4.49 -9.41 5.14
N CYS A 16 4.84 -8.74 4.04
CA CYS A 16 4.76 -9.31 2.69
C CYS A 16 5.67 -10.55 2.52
N ASN A 17 6.88 -10.53 3.08
CA ASN A 17 7.77 -11.70 3.07
C ASN A 17 7.18 -12.87 3.87
N LEU A 18 6.61 -12.59 5.03
CA LEU A 18 5.93 -13.60 5.85
C LEU A 18 4.75 -14.25 5.10
N LEU A 19 3.95 -13.46 4.38
CA LEU A 19 2.85 -13.95 3.54
C LEU A 19 3.37 -14.81 2.37
N LYS A 20 4.46 -14.40 1.75
CA LYS A 20 5.12 -15.21 0.70
C LYS A 20 5.57 -16.56 1.23
N GLU A 21 6.18 -16.61 2.41
CA GLU A 21 6.64 -17.86 3.03
C GLU A 21 5.48 -18.76 3.47
N ARG A 22 4.42 -18.19 4.03
CA ARG A 22 3.31 -18.96 4.61
C ARG A 22 2.20 -19.32 3.63
N LEU A 23 1.95 -18.49 2.64
CA LEU A 23 0.84 -18.63 1.70
C LEU A 23 1.30 -18.81 0.24
N GLY A 24 2.59 -18.66 -0.05
CA GLY A 24 3.12 -18.75 -1.42
C GLY A 24 2.70 -17.59 -2.33
N ILE A 25 2.14 -16.51 -1.77
CA ILE A 25 1.64 -15.37 -2.55
C ILE A 25 2.77 -14.39 -2.86
N SER A 26 2.88 -13.97 -4.12
CA SER A 26 3.87 -12.96 -4.54
C SER A 26 3.47 -11.57 -4.08
N ALA A 27 4.46 -10.73 -3.76
CA ALA A 27 4.25 -9.34 -3.39
C ALA A 27 5.06 -8.42 -4.30
N TYR A 28 4.43 -7.33 -4.72
CA TYR A 28 5.04 -6.28 -5.53
C TYR A 28 4.86 -4.94 -4.84
N THR A 29 5.88 -4.06 -4.90
CA THR A 29 5.73 -2.70 -4.39
C THR A 29 5.31 -1.77 -5.52
N ALA A 30 4.41 -0.84 -5.24
CA ALA A 30 3.96 0.15 -6.22
C ALA A 30 5.13 0.96 -6.80
N SER A 31 6.10 1.35 -5.97
CA SER A 31 7.28 2.09 -6.41
C SER A 31 8.17 1.29 -7.38
N GLN A 32 8.35 -0.01 -7.14
CA GLN A 32 9.11 -0.89 -8.03
C GLN A 32 8.38 -1.07 -9.37
N LEU A 33 7.08 -1.36 -9.35
CA LEU A 33 6.28 -1.50 -10.56
C LEU A 33 6.31 -0.23 -11.42
N ILE A 34 6.19 0.94 -10.80
CA ILE A 34 6.30 2.23 -11.49
C ILE A 34 7.70 2.39 -12.13
N ALA A 35 8.77 2.06 -11.39
CA ALA A 35 10.13 2.17 -11.89
C ALA A 35 10.38 1.24 -13.09
N GLU A 36 9.94 0.00 -13.01
CA GLU A 36 10.04 -0.99 -14.10
C GLU A 36 9.25 -0.57 -15.34
N ALA A 37 8.00 -0.09 -15.16
CA ALA A 37 7.18 0.39 -16.25
C ALA A 37 7.79 1.60 -16.97
N LYS A 38 8.42 2.53 -16.22
CA LYS A 38 9.15 3.65 -16.83
C LYS A 38 10.36 3.21 -17.65
N GLN A 39 11.08 2.20 -17.21
CA GLN A 39 12.26 1.67 -17.90
C GLN A 39 11.88 0.88 -19.18
N SER A 40 10.70 0.26 -19.22
CA SER A 40 10.22 -0.51 -20.38
C SER A 40 9.87 0.35 -21.61
N GLY A 41 9.93 1.69 -21.48
CA GLY A 41 9.58 2.63 -22.55
C GLY A 41 8.07 2.80 -22.76
N PHE A 42 7.25 2.26 -21.84
CA PHE A 42 5.81 2.49 -21.87
C PHE A 42 5.50 3.99 -21.72
N SER A 43 4.65 4.50 -22.58
CA SER A 43 4.12 5.86 -22.50
C SER A 43 2.62 5.79 -22.24
N PRO A 44 2.15 6.15 -21.03
CA PRO A 44 0.73 6.09 -20.71
C PRO A 44 -0.09 6.98 -21.63
N ASP A 45 -1.23 6.50 -22.09
CA ASP A 45 -2.19 7.31 -22.86
C ASP A 45 -2.77 8.40 -21.92
N LYS A 46 -2.65 9.66 -22.33
CA LYS A 46 -3.00 10.85 -21.52
C LYS A 46 -4.51 11.08 -21.34
N LYS A 47 -5.35 10.07 -21.62
CA LYS A 47 -6.82 10.24 -21.61
C LYS A 47 -7.48 10.27 -20.23
N ILE A 48 -6.74 9.97 -19.16
CA ILE A 48 -7.30 9.97 -17.81
C ILE A 48 -6.95 11.30 -17.15
N ALA A 49 -7.94 12.18 -17.04
CA ALA A 49 -7.82 13.43 -16.28
C ALA A 49 -7.59 13.10 -14.79
N ASP A 50 -6.79 13.92 -14.11
CA ASP A 50 -6.57 13.92 -12.65
C ASP A 50 -5.70 12.81 -12.05
N ILE A 51 -5.25 11.81 -12.82
CA ILE A 51 -4.27 10.83 -12.35
C ILE A 51 -2.86 11.26 -12.78
N ASN A 52 -1.93 11.38 -11.84
CA ASN A 52 -0.56 11.71 -12.17
C ASN A 52 0.13 10.55 -12.94
N GLN A 53 1.20 10.87 -13.66
CA GLN A 53 1.86 9.91 -14.55
C GLN A 53 2.35 8.64 -13.82
N ASN A 54 2.75 8.73 -12.55
CA ASN A 54 3.16 7.58 -11.76
C ASN A 54 2.00 6.60 -11.55
N GLN A 55 0.79 7.10 -11.34
CA GLN A 55 -0.38 6.24 -11.16
C GLN A 55 -0.74 5.51 -12.46
N LEU A 56 -0.57 6.15 -13.61
CA LEU A 56 -0.78 5.49 -14.90
C LEU A 56 0.21 4.34 -15.15
N TYR A 57 1.47 4.51 -14.79
CA TYR A 57 2.46 3.43 -14.85
C TYR A 57 2.10 2.28 -13.91
N LEU A 58 1.62 2.59 -12.70
CA LEU A 58 1.20 1.58 -11.73
C LEU A 58 0.01 0.77 -12.26
N LEU A 59 -1.00 1.44 -12.79
CA LEU A 59 -2.20 0.80 -13.33
C LEU A 59 -1.87 -0.18 -14.46
N GLU A 60 -1.06 0.24 -15.40
CA GLU A 60 -0.60 -0.62 -16.51
C GLU A 60 0.15 -1.86 -15.99
N ALA A 61 1.07 -1.68 -15.05
CA ALA A 61 1.83 -2.79 -14.49
C ALA A 61 0.92 -3.78 -13.73
N VAL A 62 -0.06 -3.26 -12.99
CA VAL A 62 -1.04 -4.09 -12.25
C VAL A 62 -1.97 -4.84 -13.21
N ASP A 63 -2.44 -4.22 -14.29
CA ASP A 63 -3.26 -4.87 -15.30
C ASP A 63 -2.52 -6.01 -15.99
N ASN A 64 -1.24 -5.82 -16.30
CA ASN A 64 -0.37 -6.87 -16.82
C ASN A 64 -0.23 -8.05 -15.84
N LEU A 65 -0.06 -7.80 -14.55
CA LEU A 65 0.00 -8.84 -13.52
C LEU A 65 -1.34 -9.58 -13.39
N LYS A 66 -2.46 -8.87 -13.39
CA LYS A 66 -3.80 -9.47 -13.31
C LYS A 66 -4.10 -10.36 -14.54
N SER A 67 -3.64 -9.96 -15.71
CA SER A 67 -3.83 -10.75 -16.96
C SER A 67 -3.15 -12.12 -16.91
N GLN A 68 -2.13 -12.30 -16.04
CA GLN A 68 -1.46 -13.57 -15.81
C GLN A 68 -2.29 -14.55 -14.96
N GLY A 69 -3.41 -14.10 -14.39
CA GLY A 69 -4.34 -14.95 -13.64
C GLY A 69 -3.82 -15.41 -12.27
N THR A 70 -2.75 -14.80 -11.76
CA THR A 70 -2.18 -15.12 -10.44
C THR A 70 -2.60 -14.11 -9.40
N GLU A 71 -2.84 -14.58 -8.17
CA GLU A 71 -3.07 -13.69 -7.04
C GLU A 71 -1.76 -13.10 -6.54
N PHE A 72 -1.79 -11.84 -6.13
CA PHE A 72 -0.62 -11.14 -5.61
C PHE A 72 -1.00 -10.06 -4.60
N LEU A 73 -0.01 -9.63 -3.84
CA LEU A 73 -0.09 -8.50 -2.93
C LEU A 73 0.50 -7.26 -3.60
N LEU A 74 -0.17 -6.13 -3.46
CA LEU A 74 0.34 -4.82 -3.88
C LEU A 74 0.67 -3.99 -2.63
N ASP A 75 1.95 -3.80 -2.35
CA ASP A 75 2.43 -2.92 -1.28
C ASP A 75 2.44 -1.46 -1.79
N GLY A 76 1.62 -0.64 -1.19
CA GLY A 76 1.47 0.76 -1.56
C GLY A 76 1.10 1.67 -0.39
N HIS A 77 0.49 2.80 -0.72
CA HIS A 77 0.01 3.82 0.21
C HIS A 77 -1.34 4.36 -0.22
N PHE A 78 -2.12 4.88 0.72
CA PHE A 78 -3.32 5.67 0.46
C PHE A 78 -3.01 7.17 0.43
N CYS A 79 -2.01 7.59 1.22
CA CYS A 79 -1.55 8.97 1.29
C CYS A 79 -0.04 9.04 1.05
N LEU A 80 0.42 10.16 0.54
CA LEU A 80 1.84 10.48 0.34
C LEU A 80 2.14 11.85 0.96
N LEU A 81 3.39 12.11 1.29
CA LEU A 81 3.84 13.47 1.61
C LEU A 81 4.22 14.18 0.31
N ASN A 82 3.71 15.38 0.12
CA ASN A 82 4.14 16.26 -0.96
C ASN A 82 5.51 16.90 -0.65
N THR A 83 6.01 17.73 -1.55
CA THR A 83 7.30 18.43 -1.40
C THR A 83 7.35 19.37 -0.18
N ASP A 84 6.19 19.84 0.29
CA ASP A 84 6.06 20.72 1.44
C ASP A 84 5.87 19.93 2.76
N GLY A 85 5.88 18.58 2.69
CA GLY A 85 5.67 17.70 3.82
C GLY A 85 4.22 17.56 4.26
N GLU A 86 3.27 17.97 3.42
CA GLU A 86 1.84 17.84 3.68
C GLU A 86 1.32 16.47 3.22
N ILE A 87 0.37 15.93 3.98
CA ILE A 87 -0.28 14.66 3.65
C ILE A 87 -1.24 14.87 2.48
N THR A 88 -0.97 14.19 1.37
CA THR A 88 -1.77 14.26 0.15
C THR A 88 -2.34 12.88 -0.17
N ARG A 89 -3.64 12.80 -0.43
CA ARG A 89 -4.34 11.57 -0.82
C ARG A 89 -4.00 11.18 -2.26
N ILE A 90 -3.80 9.90 -2.50
CA ILE A 90 -3.75 9.36 -3.87
C ILE A 90 -5.17 9.47 -4.45
N PRO A 91 -5.32 9.86 -5.73
CA PRO A 91 -6.65 9.99 -6.35
C PRO A 91 -7.47 8.70 -6.22
N GLU A 92 -8.74 8.85 -5.90
CA GLU A 92 -9.68 7.73 -5.70
C GLU A 92 -9.81 6.86 -6.96
N GLU A 93 -9.76 7.48 -8.12
CA GLU A 93 -9.79 6.83 -9.42
C GLU A 93 -8.70 5.76 -9.57
N THR A 94 -7.54 5.98 -8.94
CA THR A 94 -6.46 4.99 -8.90
C THR A 94 -6.95 3.69 -8.24
N PHE A 95 -7.60 3.78 -7.09
CA PHE A 95 -8.09 2.61 -6.37
C PHE A 95 -9.26 1.93 -7.09
N THR A 96 -10.14 2.73 -7.71
CA THR A 96 -11.23 2.21 -8.55
C THR A 96 -10.68 1.38 -9.71
N GLN A 97 -9.63 1.83 -10.35
CA GLN A 97 -8.99 1.11 -11.46
C GLN A 97 -8.13 -0.06 -10.97
N LEU A 98 -7.42 0.09 -9.86
CA LEU A 98 -6.70 -1.01 -9.21
C LEU A 98 -7.65 -2.14 -8.79
N ASN A 99 -8.89 -1.83 -8.44
CA ASN A 99 -9.94 -2.78 -8.09
C ASN A 99 -9.42 -3.94 -7.22
N PRO A 100 -8.99 -3.69 -5.97
CA PRO A 100 -8.51 -4.73 -5.08
C PRO A 100 -9.66 -5.61 -4.58
N ASP A 101 -9.39 -6.88 -4.30
CA ASP A 101 -10.36 -7.82 -3.70
C ASP A 101 -10.51 -7.60 -2.18
N ALA A 102 -9.47 -7.04 -1.56
CA ALA A 102 -9.43 -6.66 -0.15
C ALA A 102 -8.32 -5.65 0.10
N ILE A 103 -8.44 -4.92 1.21
CA ILE A 103 -7.44 -3.97 1.69
C ILE A 103 -6.96 -4.40 3.07
N VAL A 104 -5.65 -4.41 3.27
CA VAL A 104 -5.00 -4.59 4.58
C VAL A 104 -4.19 -3.34 4.87
N LEU A 105 -4.47 -2.69 5.98
CA LEU A 105 -3.74 -1.53 6.44
C LEU A 105 -2.96 -1.88 7.71
N LEU A 106 -1.64 -1.84 7.62
CA LEU A 106 -0.76 -2.10 8.77
C LEU A 106 -0.58 -0.83 9.59
N THR A 107 -0.71 -0.97 10.90
CA THR A 107 -0.45 0.09 11.88
C THR A 107 0.45 -0.44 12.98
N GLU A 108 1.18 0.46 13.64
CA GLU A 108 2.04 0.15 14.76
C GLU A 108 2.11 1.36 15.70
N ASP A 109 2.62 1.17 16.89
CA ASP A 109 2.92 2.26 17.82
C ASP A 109 3.85 3.29 17.14
N PRO A 110 3.51 4.59 17.15
CA PRO A 110 4.33 5.63 16.51
C PRO A 110 5.76 5.71 17.04
N ASP A 111 5.99 5.44 18.33
CA ASP A 111 7.33 5.41 18.91
C ASP A 111 8.16 4.25 18.34
N ILE A 112 7.55 3.07 18.18
CA ILE A 112 8.19 1.92 17.56
C ILE A 112 8.56 2.23 16.11
N ILE A 113 7.67 2.87 15.35
CA ILE A 113 7.94 3.26 13.96
C ILE A 113 9.07 4.30 13.91
N ALA A 114 9.04 5.31 14.80
CA ALA A 114 10.09 6.33 14.88
C ALA A 114 11.46 5.70 15.15
N GLN A 115 11.53 4.75 16.10
CA GLN A 115 12.76 4.02 16.41
C GLN A 115 13.27 3.22 15.19
N ARG A 116 12.40 2.44 14.53
CA ARG A 116 12.76 1.66 13.33
C ARG A 116 13.29 2.54 12.20
N ARG A 117 12.68 3.72 11.98
CA ARG A 117 13.16 4.69 10.98
C ARG A 117 14.52 5.24 11.35
N PHE A 118 14.72 5.62 12.63
CA PHE A 118 16.01 6.11 13.11
C PHE A 118 17.11 5.06 12.95
N GLU A 119 16.86 3.80 13.29
CA GLU A 119 17.82 2.71 13.13
C GLU A 119 18.24 2.51 11.67
N ARG A 120 17.29 2.66 10.72
CA ARG A 120 17.53 2.51 9.29
C ARG A 120 18.23 3.70 8.65
N ASP A 121 17.73 4.91 8.91
CA ASP A 121 18.09 6.10 8.14
C ASP A 121 18.92 7.11 8.95
N ARG A 122 19.06 6.90 10.27
CA ARG A 122 19.68 7.84 11.22
C ARG A 122 19.06 9.23 11.24
N VAL A 123 17.78 9.32 10.88
CA VAL A 123 16.98 10.55 10.90
C VAL A 123 15.93 10.45 11.98
N GLU A 124 15.84 11.47 12.84
CA GLU A 124 14.80 11.55 13.86
C GLU A 124 13.45 11.88 13.22
N HIS A 125 12.43 11.15 13.61
CA HIS A 125 11.04 11.38 13.23
C HIS A 125 10.20 11.57 14.48
N LYS A 126 9.33 12.56 14.46
CA LYS A 126 8.43 12.82 15.59
C LYS A 126 7.29 11.79 15.60
N PRO A 127 7.05 11.08 16.71
CA PRO A 127 5.93 10.15 16.82
C PRO A 127 4.58 10.78 16.49
N ASP A 128 4.34 12.03 16.88
CA ASP A 128 3.09 12.75 16.57
C ASP A 128 2.85 12.91 15.05
N ASP A 129 3.89 13.14 14.27
CA ASP A 129 3.77 13.23 12.80
C ASP A 129 3.46 11.87 12.18
N ILE A 130 4.04 10.79 12.74
CA ILE A 130 3.77 9.42 12.33
C ILE A 130 2.32 9.05 12.67
N ASP A 131 1.85 9.36 13.87
CA ASP A 131 0.47 9.10 14.29
C ASP A 131 -0.54 9.83 13.40
N ARG A 132 -0.28 11.11 13.12
CA ARG A 132 -1.12 11.90 12.21
C ARG A 132 -1.18 11.27 10.81
N PHE A 133 -0.05 10.80 10.30
CA PHE A 133 0.00 10.15 8.99
C PHE A 133 -0.70 8.77 9.00
N GLN A 134 -0.54 7.97 10.05
CA GLN A 134 -1.28 6.71 10.21
C GLN A 134 -2.80 6.95 10.24
N LYS A 135 -3.27 7.97 10.96
CA LYS A 135 -4.70 8.33 11.00
C LYS A 135 -5.22 8.71 9.62
N ALA A 136 -4.49 9.52 8.87
CA ALA A 136 -4.88 9.89 7.50
C ALA A 136 -4.96 8.67 6.57
N GLU A 137 -4.02 7.73 6.67
CA GLU A 137 -4.04 6.45 5.94
C GLU A 137 -5.28 5.61 6.31
N ILE A 138 -5.59 5.48 7.61
CA ILE A 138 -6.73 4.72 8.10
C ILE A 138 -8.05 5.33 7.59
N ASP A 139 -8.21 6.63 7.77
CA ASP A 139 -9.44 7.34 7.39
C ASP A 139 -9.70 7.21 5.89
N TYR A 140 -8.67 7.44 5.09
CA TYR A 140 -8.85 7.35 3.64
C TYR A 140 -8.99 5.92 3.13
N ALA A 141 -8.30 4.95 3.72
CA ALA A 141 -8.50 3.54 3.39
C ALA A 141 -9.93 3.07 3.70
N ASN A 142 -10.53 3.54 4.81
CA ASN A 142 -11.92 3.27 5.13
C ASN A 142 -12.88 3.87 4.09
N GLU A 143 -12.68 5.14 3.71
CA GLU A 143 -13.50 5.80 2.67
C GLU A 143 -13.45 5.01 1.36
N VAL A 144 -12.25 4.64 0.90
CA VAL A 144 -12.05 3.88 -0.34
C VAL A 144 -12.67 2.48 -0.24
N ALA A 145 -12.46 1.76 0.86
CA ALA A 145 -13.02 0.43 1.06
C ALA A 145 -14.55 0.43 1.00
N VAL A 146 -15.21 1.42 1.65
CA VAL A 146 -16.66 1.59 1.61
C VAL A 146 -17.14 1.86 0.19
N ARG A 147 -16.48 2.75 -0.54
CA ARG A 147 -16.89 3.10 -1.91
C ARG A 147 -16.72 1.95 -2.90
N LEU A 148 -15.64 1.19 -2.77
CA LEU A 148 -15.40 0.02 -3.63
C LEU A 148 -16.21 -1.21 -3.20
N GLY A 149 -16.82 -1.19 -2.00
CA GLY A 149 -17.53 -2.34 -1.45
C GLY A 149 -16.59 -3.52 -1.12
N VAL A 150 -15.32 -3.25 -0.81
CA VAL A 150 -14.32 -4.27 -0.50
C VAL A 150 -14.02 -4.34 0.98
N PRO A 151 -13.69 -5.54 1.53
CA PRO A 151 -13.35 -5.68 2.93
C PRO A 151 -12.02 -5.00 3.27
N LEU A 152 -11.99 -4.31 4.42
CA LEU A 152 -10.80 -3.70 4.99
C LEU A 152 -10.44 -4.37 6.32
N LYS A 153 -9.18 -4.73 6.48
CA LYS A 153 -8.57 -5.15 7.75
C LYS A 153 -7.52 -4.15 8.17
N VAL A 154 -7.73 -3.48 9.31
CA VAL A 154 -6.68 -2.71 9.99
C VAL A 154 -5.95 -3.69 10.93
N SER A 155 -4.67 -3.94 10.64
CA SER A 155 -3.78 -4.81 11.41
C SER A 155 -2.97 -3.99 12.39
N ARG A 156 -3.02 -4.32 13.70
CA ARG A 156 -2.44 -3.53 14.78
C ARG A 156 -1.22 -4.21 15.39
N GLY A 157 -0.06 -3.87 14.85
CA GLY A 157 1.22 -4.39 15.35
C GLY A 157 1.37 -5.91 15.23
N SER A 158 2.41 -6.44 15.87
CA SER A 158 2.77 -7.86 15.80
C SER A 158 1.72 -8.81 16.40
N LYS A 159 0.89 -8.32 17.33
CA LYS A 159 -0.13 -9.15 18.01
C LYS A 159 -1.31 -9.50 17.11
N ASP A 160 -1.52 -8.76 16.02
CA ASP A 160 -2.66 -8.96 15.10
C ASP A 160 -2.25 -9.66 13.79
N VAL A 161 -1.00 -10.06 13.67
CA VAL A 161 -0.44 -10.67 12.45
C VAL A 161 -1.19 -11.94 12.05
N GLU A 162 -1.43 -12.87 12.98
CA GLU A 162 -2.11 -14.13 12.68
C GLU A 162 -3.55 -13.91 12.19
N ASN A 163 -4.31 -13.04 12.88
CA ASN A 163 -5.67 -12.67 12.43
C ASN A 163 -5.66 -12.03 11.04
N THR A 164 -4.61 -11.29 10.72
CA THR A 164 -4.48 -10.64 9.41
C THR A 164 -4.12 -11.66 8.32
N ILE A 165 -3.28 -12.65 8.63
CA ILE A 165 -2.98 -13.77 7.73
C ILE A 165 -4.26 -14.57 7.44
N ASP A 166 -5.07 -14.88 8.45
CA ASP A 166 -6.32 -15.61 8.28
C ASP A 166 -7.34 -14.79 7.46
N PHE A 167 -7.38 -13.47 7.66
CA PHE A 167 -8.19 -12.58 6.83
C PHE A 167 -7.79 -12.65 5.35
N ILE A 168 -6.50 -12.68 5.04
CA ILE A 168 -5.97 -12.78 3.67
C ILE A 168 -6.27 -14.17 3.10
N ARG A 169 -5.99 -15.23 3.85
CA ARG A 169 -6.22 -16.63 3.42
C ARG A 169 -7.68 -16.88 3.02
N GLY A 170 -8.62 -16.28 3.72
CA GLY A 170 -10.05 -16.42 3.38
C GLY A 170 -10.48 -15.67 2.11
N ARG A 171 -9.55 -15.04 1.37
CA ARG A 171 -9.81 -14.23 0.17
C ARG A 171 -8.93 -14.58 -1.03
N MET A 172 -8.18 -15.64 -0.90
CA MET A 172 -7.34 -16.25 -1.95
C MET A 172 -8.10 -17.29 -2.75
#